data_8fb372b65e98d539c6883b4dad639a87
#
_entry.id   8fb372b65e98d539c6883b4dad639a87
#
_cell.length_a   1.000
_cell.length_b   1.000
_cell.length_c   1.000
_cell.angle_alpha   90.00
_cell.angle_beta   90.00
_cell.angle_gamma   90.00
#
_symmetry.space_group_name_H-M   'P 1'
#
loop_
_entity.id
_entity.type
_entity.pdbx_description
1 polymer ?
#
loop_
_entity_poly.entity_id
_entity_poly.type
_entity_poly.pdbx_seq_one_letter_code
_entity_poly.pdbx_strand_id
1 'polypeptide(L)'
;MARLNCVTVLAPAKLNLALDVVGLLPSGYHDLDMTMQAITLYERVVLRRSPYLNLRLPGSLVAPNNKNTAIKAALAFFDYTSLLAGVDITIYKNTPVRAGMAGGSADAAAVLVGMNELYGAHLSMSELCALGAKIGADVPFALMGGTCRVQGVGDFLKALPPVPECWFTVVMPDYGVSTPEAFAAYDRVGSSIHPDCGAQEAAIRAGDLDALCAAAGNALEECSGATDTGAIKALLREHGAVTALMTGSGAAVFGVFRDEGAARAAAQAAKRRWKQVYVAQPDRGGARVSR
;
A
#
# COMPACT_ATOMS: atom_id res chain seq x y z
N MET A 1 -14.96 0.65 -31.68
CA MET A 1 -15.00 1.41 -30.42
C MET A 1 -14.23 2.72 -30.59
N ALA A 2 -14.74 3.83 -30.08
CA ALA A 2 -14.00 5.11 -30.09
C ALA A 2 -12.69 4.96 -29.30
N ARG A 3 -11.57 5.45 -29.88
CA ARG A 3 -10.28 5.43 -29.19
C ARG A 3 -10.31 6.36 -27.98
N LEU A 4 -10.09 5.83 -26.79
CA LEU A 4 -9.95 6.63 -25.58
C LEU A 4 -8.69 7.52 -25.70
N ASN A 5 -8.82 8.81 -25.40
CA ASN A 5 -7.70 9.76 -25.40
C ASN A 5 -7.18 10.05 -23.99
N CYS A 6 -7.98 9.74 -22.97
CA CYS A 6 -7.67 9.99 -21.57
C CYS A 6 -8.35 8.95 -20.69
N VAL A 7 -7.64 8.49 -19.66
CA VAL A 7 -8.14 7.57 -18.62
C VAL A 7 -7.70 8.10 -17.26
N THR A 8 -8.60 8.07 -16.29
CA THR A 8 -8.26 8.32 -14.88
C THR A 8 -8.35 7.02 -14.10
N VAL A 9 -7.34 6.73 -13.30
CA VAL A 9 -7.26 5.54 -12.45
C VAL A 9 -7.14 5.97 -10.99
N LEU A 10 -7.88 5.29 -10.13
CA LEU A 10 -7.72 5.36 -8.67
C LEU A 10 -6.99 4.09 -8.22
N ALA A 11 -5.91 4.25 -7.47
CA ALA A 11 -5.16 3.14 -6.89
C ALA A 11 -5.09 3.30 -5.37
N PRO A 12 -5.60 2.32 -4.60
CA PRO A 12 -5.64 2.41 -3.15
C PRO A 12 -4.25 2.27 -2.53
N ALA A 13 -4.03 2.97 -1.43
CA ALA A 13 -2.96 2.66 -0.48
C ALA A 13 -3.26 1.34 0.24
N LYS A 14 -2.27 0.81 0.96
CA LYS A 14 -2.42 -0.40 1.78
C LYS A 14 -1.99 -0.19 3.22
N LEU A 15 -2.49 -1.06 4.08
CA LEU A 15 -1.98 -1.29 5.43
C LEU A 15 -1.54 -2.75 5.56
N ASN A 16 -0.51 -3.01 6.39
CA ASN A 16 -0.22 -4.35 6.88
C ASN A 16 -0.96 -4.52 8.20
N LEU A 17 -1.99 -5.36 8.22
CA LEU A 17 -2.72 -5.71 9.45
C LEU A 17 -1.89 -6.68 10.32
N ALA A 18 -1.06 -7.48 9.66
CA ALA A 18 0.05 -8.22 10.25
C ALA A 18 1.25 -8.19 9.31
N LEU A 19 2.46 -8.17 9.86
CA LEU A 19 3.71 -8.33 9.13
C LEU A 19 4.70 -9.09 10.02
N ASP A 20 5.02 -10.32 9.62
CA ASP A 20 6.09 -11.10 10.24
C ASP A 20 7.26 -11.29 9.27
N VAL A 21 8.46 -11.41 9.83
CA VAL A 21 9.69 -11.81 9.14
C VAL A 21 9.99 -13.23 9.60
N VAL A 22 9.66 -14.21 8.77
CA VAL A 22 9.74 -15.64 9.13
C VAL A 22 11.10 -16.26 8.85
N GLY A 23 11.93 -15.57 8.07
CA GLY A 23 13.27 -16.06 7.77
C GLY A 23 14.02 -15.21 6.74
N LEU A 24 15.19 -15.71 6.36
CA LEU A 24 16.02 -15.17 5.28
C LEU A 24 16.12 -16.21 4.16
N LEU A 25 15.78 -15.82 2.94
CA LEU A 25 15.86 -16.67 1.76
C LEU A 25 17.31 -16.76 1.24
N PRO A 26 17.68 -17.83 0.49
CA PRO A 26 19.00 -17.94 -0.12
C PRO A 26 19.36 -16.79 -1.07
N SER A 27 18.37 -16.06 -1.57
CA SER A 27 18.53 -14.86 -2.39
C SER A 27 19.01 -13.63 -1.60
N GLY A 28 19.04 -13.70 -0.25
CA GLY A 28 19.35 -12.59 0.63
C GLY A 28 18.14 -11.68 0.93
N TYR A 29 16.95 -12.00 0.40
CA TYR A 29 15.71 -11.33 0.77
C TYR A 29 15.05 -12.00 1.96
N HIS A 30 14.28 -11.23 2.75
CA HIS A 30 13.50 -11.75 3.86
C HIS A 30 12.30 -12.54 3.33
N ASP A 31 12.05 -13.68 3.97
CA ASP A 31 10.79 -14.43 3.84
C ASP A 31 9.76 -13.80 4.77
N LEU A 32 8.66 -13.33 4.21
CA LEU A 32 7.62 -12.58 4.91
C LEU A 32 6.34 -13.37 4.98
N ASP A 33 5.58 -13.18 6.06
CA ASP A 33 4.17 -13.57 6.15
C ASP A 33 3.37 -12.35 6.60
N MET A 34 2.43 -11.92 5.79
CA MET A 34 1.72 -10.66 5.97
C MET A 34 0.23 -10.81 5.70
N THR A 35 -0.58 -10.02 6.40
CA THR A 35 -1.95 -9.71 5.99
C THR A 35 -2.00 -8.26 5.53
N MET A 36 -2.33 -8.07 4.25
CA MET A 36 -2.41 -6.74 3.63
C MET A 36 -3.86 -6.39 3.34
N GLN A 37 -4.21 -5.12 3.59
CA GLN A 37 -5.53 -4.54 3.33
C GLN A 37 -5.42 -3.27 2.51
N ALA A 38 -6.11 -3.23 1.36
CA ALA A 38 -6.32 -1.99 0.60
C ALA A 38 -7.28 -1.05 1.35
N ILE A 39 -7.04 0.26 1.30
CA ILE A 39 -7.85 1.24 2.02
C ILE A 39 -8.34 2.37 1.11
N THR A 40 -9.41 3.06 1.51
CA THR A 40 -10.04 4.16 0.75
C THR A 40 -9.22 5.47 0.78
N LEU A 41 -7.92 5.37 0.66
CA LEU A 41 -6.98 6.46 0.41
C LEU A 41 -6.30 6.19 -0.93
N TYR A 42 -6.56 7.04 -1.93
CA TYR A 42 -6.21 6.73 -3.32
C TYR A 42 -5.17 7.70 -3.88
N GLU A 43 -4.23 7.16 -4.62
CA GLU A 43 -3.53 7.89 -5.66
C GLU A 43 -4.49 8.10 -6.85
N ARG A 44 -4.49 9.28 -7.43
CA ARG A 44 -5.25 9.57 -8.65
C ARG A 44 -4.28 9.78 -9.81
N VAL A 45 -4.33 8.89 -10.79
CA VAL A 45 -3.43 8.90 -11.94
C VAL A 45 -4.23 9.16 -13.20
N VAL A 46 -3.84 10.20 -13.93
CA VAL A 46 -4.44 10.58 -15.22
C VAL A 46 -3.46 10.25 -16.33
N LEU A 47 -3.89 9.42 -17.28
CA LEU A 47 -3.10 9.04 -18.45
C LEU A 47 -3.73 9.61 -19.71
N ARG A 48 -2.92 10.20 -20.57
CA ARG A 48 -3.34 10.71 -21.87
C ARG A 48 -2.42 10.18 -22.96
N ARG A 49 -2.99 9.88 -24.15
CA ARG A 49 -2.16 9.54 -25.31
C ARG A 49 -1.23 10.69 -25.62
N SER A 50 0.03 10.37 -25.92
CA SER A 50 1.10 11.34 -26.23
C SER A 50 2.09 10.68 -27.21
N PRO A 51 2.83 11.40 -28.01
CA PRO A 51 3.96 10.85 -28.78
C PRO A 51 5.18 10.57 -27.89
N TYR A 52 5.24 11.10 -26.69
CA TYR A 52 6.36 10.96 -25.75
C TYR A 52 5.91 10.38 -24.42
N LEU A 53 6.86 9.83 -23.65
CA LEU A 53 6.64 9.42 -22.27
C LEU A 53 6.99 10.58 -21.35
N ASN A 54 5.98 11.16 -20.71
CA ASN A 54 6.13 12.25 -19.76
C ASN A 54 5.49 11.90 -18.42
N LEU A 55 6.10 12.35 -17.32
CA LEU A 55 5.57 12.20 -15.97
C LEU A 55 5.53 13.55 -15.26
N ARG A 56 4.39 13.86 -14.64
CA ARG A 56 4.18 15.04 -13.79
C ARG A 56 3.61 14.60 -12.45
N LEU A 57 4.14 15.18 -11.37
CA LEU A 57 3.67 14.96 -10.00
C LEU A 57 3.42 16.33 -9.34
N PRO A 58 2.30 17.00 -9.64
CA PRO A 58 2.00 18.34 -9.12
C PRO A 58 1.98 18.33 -7.58
N GLY A 59 2.72 19.27 -6.97
CA GLY A 59 2.78 19.42 -5.51
C GLY A 59 3.56 18.34 -4.76
N SER A 60 4.21 17.39 -5.45
CA SER A 60 5.00 16.33 -4.84
C SER A 60 6.50 16.60 -4.94
N LEU A 61 7.24 16.17 -3.92
CA LEU A 61 8.71 16.17 -3.90
C LEU A 61 9.32 14.93 -4.57
N VAL A 62 8.51 13.98 -5.02
CA VAL A 62 8.97 12.78 -5.72
C VAL A 62 9.47 13.17 -7.12
N ALA A 63 10.68 12.74 -7.46
CA ALA A 63 11.30 13.11 -8.74
C ALA A 63 10.64 12.36 -9.92
N PRO A 64 10.31 13.07 -11.03
CA PRO A 64 9.75 12.47 -12.24
C PRO A 64 10.88 11.93 -13.16
N ASN A 65 11.68 10.98 -12.67
CA ASN A 65 12.81 10.43 -13.41
C ASN A 65 12.67 8.91 -13.64
N ASN A 66 13.63 8.31 -14.34
CA ASN A 66 13.61 6.88 -14.70
C ASN A 66 13.64 5.91 -13.51
N LYS A 67 13.91 6.37 -12.29
CA LYS A 67 13.79 5.56 -11.06
C LYS A 67 12.37 5.50 -10.55
N ASN A 68 11.48 6.37 -11.03
CA ASN A 68 10.07 6.41 -10.63
C ASN A 68 9.33 5.17 -11.12
N THR A 69 8.57 4.53 -10.23
CA THR A 69 7.83 3.29 -10.51
C THR A 69 6.78 3.45 -11.61
N ALA A 70 6.19 4.64 -11.75
CA ALA A 70 5.24 4.94 -12.84
C ALA A 70 5.94 4.93 -14.21
N ILE A 71 7.14 5.49 -14.33
CA ILE A 71 7.95 5.42 -15.56
C ILE A 71 8.33 3.97 -15.87
N LYS A 72 8.80 3.23 -14.85
CA LYS A 72 9.14 1.80 -15.02
C LYS A 72 7.93 1.00 -15.50
N ALA A 73 6.73 1.27 -14.95
CA ALA A 73 5.49 0.62 -15.35
C ALA A 73 5.14 0.89 -16.81
N ALA A 74 5.24 2.14 -17.24
CA ALA A 74 4.96 2.52 -18.63
C ALA A 74 5.95 1.86 -19.61
N LEU A 75 7.25 1.87 -19.28
CA LEU A 75 8.27 1.22 -20.10
C LEU A 75 8.06 -0.29 -20.20
N ALA A 76 7.80 -0.96 -19.06
CA ALA A 76 7.52 -2.40 -19.02
C ALA A 76 6.27 -2.77 -19.83
N PHE A 77 5.23 -1.92 -19.79
CA PHE A 77 4.02 -2.12 -20.57
C PHE A 77 4.28 -1.99 -22.08
N PHE A 78 5.00 -0.93 -22.52
CA PHE A 78 5.34 -0.76 -23.92
C PHE A 78 6.23 -1.88 -24.46
N ASP A 79 7.23 -2.30 -23.68
CA ASP A 79 8.09 -3.43 -24.04
C ASP A 79 7.29 -4.73 -24.22
N TYR A 80 6.43 -5.05 -23.25
CA TYR A 80 5.59 -6.25 -23.29
C TYR A 80 4.61 -6.28 -24.46
N THR A 81 3.98 -5.13 -24.75
CA THR A 81 2.96 -5.03 -25.80
C THR A 81 3.53 -4.70 -27.17
N SER A 82 4.82 -4.38 -27.29
CA SER A 82 5.48 -3.90 -28.50
C SER A 82 4.79 -2.67 -29.15
N LEU A 83 4.11 -1.88 -28.33
CA LEU A 83 3.42 -0.67 -28.80
C LEU A 83 4.42 0.48 -28.99
N LEU A 84 4.48 1.01 -30.20
CA LEU A 84 5.25 2.22 -30.52
C LEU A 84 4.38 3.47 -30.25
N ALA A 85 4.31 3.85 -29.00
CA ALA A 85 3.48 4.96 -28.51
C ALA A 85 4.15 5.66 -27.34
N GLY A 86 3.55 6.76 -26.87
CA GLY A 86 3.95 7.44 -25.64
C GLY A 86 2.72 7.80 -24.80
N VAL A 87 2.93 8.19 -23.58
CA VAL A 87 1.88 8.55 -22.62
C VAL A 87 2.28 9.73 -21.76
N ASP A 88 1.38 10.67 -21.58
CA ASP A 88 1.47 11.71 -20.55
C ASP A 88 0.81 11.18 -19.26
N ILE A 89 1.61 11.02 -18.22
CA ILE A 89 1.17 10.54 -16.91
C ILE A 89 1.15 11.74 -15.94
N THR A 90 0.02 11.98 -15.28
CA THR A 90 -0.08 12.94 -14.19
C THR A 90 -0.56 12.24 -12.92
N ILE A 91 0.23 12.29 -11.86
CA ILE A 91 -0.06 11.64 -10.57
C ILE A 91 -0.34 12.71 -9.52
N TYR A 92 -1.52 12.66 -8.92
CA TYR A 92 -1.87 13.44 -7.74
C TYR A 92 -1.64 12.57 -6.52
N LYS A 93 -0.51 12.86 -5.81
CA LYS A 93 -0.07 12.10 -4.65
C LYS A 93 -0.90 12.43 -3.41
N ASN A 94 -1.62 11.43 -2.90
CA ASN A 94 -2.40 11.54 -1.67
C ASN A 94 -1.83 10.65 -0.56
N THR A 95 -1.15 9.56 -0.92
CA THR A 95 -0.48 8.69 0.06
C THR A 95 0.84 9.31 0.48
N PRO A 96 1.13 9.40 1.79
CA PRO A 96 2.41 9.90 2.28
C PRO A 96 3.60 9.12 1.71
N VAL A 97 4.68 9.84 1.43
CA VAL A 97 5.91 9.22 0.88
C VAL A 97 6.70 8.56 2.02
N ARG A 98 7.27 7.36 1.78
CA ARG A 98 8.05 6.59 2.76
C ARG A 98 7.27 6.29 4.05
N ALA A 99 5.99 5.96 3.90
CA ALA A 99 5.03 5.71 4.96
C ALA A 99 4.76 4.21 5.24
N GLY A 100 5.35 3.29 4.47
CA GLY A 100 5.00 1.87 4.54
C GLY A 100 3.63 1.52 3.90
N MET A 101 3.04 2.45 3.12
CA MET A 101 1.69 2.34 2.55
C MET A 101 1.67 2.03 1.05
N ALA A 102 2.81 1.67 0.46
CA ALA A 102 2.98 1.28 -0.94
C ALA A 102 2.52 2.31 -2.00
N GLY A 103 2.57 3.64 -1.71
CA GLY A 103 2.12 4.67 -2.64
C GLY A 103 2.80 4.64 -4.02
N GLY A 104 4.10 4.31 -4.08
CA GLY A 104 4.81 4.13 -5.36
C GLY A 104 4.36 2.90 -6.14
N SER A 105 3.96 1.82 -5.46
CA SER A 105 3.41 0.61 -6.08
C SER A 105 1.98 0.84 -6.58
N ALA A 106 1.20 1.65 -5.85
CA ALA A 106 -0.12 2.12 -6.29
C ALA A 106 -0.01 2.96 -7.58
N ASP A 107 0.99 3.86 -7.66
CA ASP A 107 1.26 4.63 -8.90
C ASP A 107 1.55 3.70 -10.09
N ALA A 108 2.42 2.69 -9.90
CA ALA A 108 2.76 1.73 -10.95
C ALA A 108 1.56 0.89 -11.39
N ALA A 109 0.78 0.39 -10.42
CA ALA A 109 -0.45 -0.36 -10.70
C ALA A 109 -1.47 0.48 -11.48
N ALA A 110 -1.65 1.75 -11.09
CA ALA A 110 -2.52 2.67 -11.80
C ALA A 110 -2.07 2.90 -13.26
N VAL A 111 -0.76 3.02 -13.48
CA VAL A 111 -0.21 3.16 -14.85
C VAL A 111 -0.48 1.91 -15.67
N LEU A 112 -0.21 0.70 -15.13
CA LEU A 112 -0.47 -0.55 -15.84
C LEU A 112 -1.94 -0.71 -16.23
N VAL A 113 -2.87 -0.51 -15.28
CA VAL A 113 -4.32 -0.56 -15.52
C VAL A 113 -4.76 0.51 -16.53
N GLY A 114 -4.29 1.73 -16.33
CA GLY A 114 -4.67 2.85 -17.19
C GLY A 114 -4.16 2.72 -18.62
N MET A 115 -2.95 2.20 -18.82
CA MET A 115 -2.41 1.92 -20.15
C MET A 115 -3.12 0.75 -20.81
N ASN A 116 -3.45 -0.31 -20.06
CA ASN A 116 -4.24 -1.43 -20.56
C ASN A 116 -5.59 -0.95 -21.14
N GLU A 117 -6.28 -0.08 -20.42
CA GLU A 117 -7.54 0.54 -20.89
C GLU A 117 -7.31 1.53 -22.03
N LEU A 118 -6.36 2.47 -21.88
CA LEU A 118 -6.11 3.55 -22.84
C LEU A 118 -5.73 3.02 -24.23
N TYR A 119 -4.93 1.96 -24.27
CA TYR A 119 -4.46 1.37 -25.54
C TYR A 119 -5.31 0.18 -26.00
N GLY A 120 -6.21 -0.33 -25.17
CA GLY A 120 -7.03 -1.51 -25.48
C GLY A 120 -6.16 -2.76 -25.68
N ALA A 121 -5.15 -2.94 -24.81
CA ALA A 121 -4.24 -4.09 -24.92
C ALA A 121 -4.85 -5.39 -24.40
N HIS A 122 -5.94 -5.29 -23.62
CA HIS A 122 -6.72 -6.42 -23.10
C HIS A 122 -5.90 -7.44 -22.29
N LEU A 123 -4.83 -6.97 -21.61
CA LEU A 123 -4.05 -7.81 -20.72
C LEU A 123 -4.91 -8.27 -19.55
N SER A 124 -4.82 -9.54 -19.22
CA SER A 124 -5.46 -10.13 -18.05
C SER A 124 -4.83 -9.60 -16.74
N MET A 125 -5.54 -9.75 -15.62
CA MET A 125 -5.00 -9.39 -14.31
C MET A 125 -3.70 -10.17 -14.00
N SER A 126 -3.61 -11.43 -14.40
CA SER A 126 -2.40 -12.24 -14.23
C SER A 126 -1.19 -11.66 -14.97
N GLU A 127 -1.37 -11.20 -16.23
CA GLU A 127 -0.31 -10.57 -17.00
C GLU A 127 0.11 -9.22 -16.40
N LEU A 128 -0.87 -8.41 -15.97
CA LEU A 128 -0.58 -7.16 -15.26
C LEU A 128 0.20 -7.40 -13.96
N CYS A 129 -0.18 -8.41 -13.17
CA CYS A 129 0.54 -8.79 -11.96
C CYS A 129 1.96 -9.28 -12.26
N ALA A 130 2.14 -10.07 -13.32
CA ALA A 130 3.47 -10.54 -13.74
C ALA A 130 4.38 -9.38 -14.19
N LEU A 131 3.82 -8.36 -14.86
CA LEU A 131 4.54 -7.12 -15.17
C LEU A 131 4.83 -6.33 -13.89
N GLY A 132 3.84 -6.20 -13.02
CA GLY A 132 3.95 -5.47 -11.76
C GLY A 132 5.03 -6.02 -10.84
N ALA A 133 5.16 -7.33 -10.72
CA ALA A 133 6.18 -8.00 -9.91
C ALA A 133 7.62 -7.62 -10.31
N LYS A 134 7.88 -7.35 -11.60
CA LYS A 134 9.18 -6.88 -12.09
C LYS A 134 9.50 -5.44 -11.70
N ILE A 135 8.48 -4.66 -11.29
CA ILE A 135 8.62 -3.25 -10.93
C ILE A 135 8.80 -3.10 -9.41
N GLY A 136 8.05 -3.89 -8.63
CA GLY A 136 8.11 -3.88 -7.18
C GLY A 136 7.18 -4.90 -6.55
N ALA A 137 7.57 -5.45 -5.38
CA ALA A 137 6.87 -6.54 -4.69
C ALA A 137 5.40 -6.20 -4.36
N ASP A 138 5.10 -4.94 -3.96
CA ASP A 138 3.74 -4.53 -3.62
C ASP A 138 2.86 -4.18 -4.84
N VAL A 139 3.40 -4.17 -6.08
CA VAL A 139 2.61 -3.80 -7.28
C VAL A 139 1.51 -4.82 -7.58
N PRO A 140 1.75 -6.14 -7.50
CA PRO A 140 0.68 -7.13 -7.67
C PRO A 140 -0.45 -6.95 -6.66
N PHE A 141 -0.14 -6.66 -5.39
CA PHE A 141 -1.18 -6.34 -4.40
C PHE A 141 -1.95 -5.07 -4.77
N ALA A 142 -1.27 -3.99 -5.19
CA ALA A 142 -1.93 -2.75 -5.61
C ALA A 142 -2.84 -2.93 -6.83
N LEU A 143 -2.56 -3.92 -7.70
CA LEU A 143 -3.43 -4.33 -8.83
C LEU A 143 -4.65 -5.10 -8.33
N MET A 144 -4.47 -6.08 -7.46
CA MET A 144 -5.55 -6.93 -6.95
C MET A 144 -6.41 -6.24 -5.90
N GLY A 145 -5.79 -5.57 -4.93
CA GLY A 145 -6.43 -4.91 -3.80
C GLY A 145 -7.15 -5.87 -2.85
N GLY A 146 -8.16 -5.34 -2.15
CA GLY A 146 -8.92 -6.09 -1.16
C GLY A 146 -8.09 -6.48 0.06
N THR A 147 -8.34 -7.69 0.57
CA THR A 147 -7.60 -8.31 1.67
C THR A 147 -6.83 -9.50 1.13
N CYS A 148 -5.53 -9.57 1.38
CA CYS A 148 -4.68 -10.68 0.95
C CYS A 148 -3.76 -11.15 2.08
N ARG A 149 -3.55 -12.48 2.19
CA ARG A 149 -2.34 -13.01 2.82
C ARG A 149 -1.22 -12.98 1.78
N VAL A 150 -0.08 -12.42 2.14
CA VAL A 150 1.05 -12.20 1.24
C VAL A 150 2.29 -12.81 1.85
N GLN A 151 2.97 -13.69 1.12
CA GLN A 151 4.10 -14.48 1.60
C GLN A 151 5.30 -14.37 0.66
N GLY A 152 6.42 -15.02 1.02
CA GLY A 152 7.66 -14.95 0.27
C GLY A 152 8.31 -13.57 0.37
N VAL A 153 8.81 -13.05 -0.74
CA VAL A 153 9.33 -11.67 -0.81
C VAL A 153 8.21 -10.63 -1.04
N GLY A 154 6.95 -11.02 -0.82
CA GLY A 154 5.77 -10.20 -1.14
C GLY A 154 5.13 -10.56 -2.48
N ASP A 155 5.51 -11.69 -3.07
CA ASP A 155 5.13 -12.12 -4.42
C ASP A 155 4.07 -13.23 -4.42
N PHE A 156 3.87 -13.93 -3.33
CA PHE A 156 2.82 -14.95 -3.20
C PHE A 156 1.57 -14.37 -2.54
N LEU A 157 0.56 -14.04 -3.36
CA LEU A 157 -0.68 -13.41 -2.91
C LEU A 157 -1.83 -14.42 -2.90
N LYS A 158 -2.48 -14.56 -1.73
CA LYS A 158 -3.71 -15.32 -1.53
C LYS A 158 -4.83 -14.36 -1.14
N ALA A 159 -5.81 -14.18 -2.03
CA ALA A 159 -6.98 -13.36 -1.70
C ALA A 159 -7.77 -13.95 -0.52
N LEU A 160 -8.21 -13.09 0.38
CA LEU A 160 -9.03 -13.41 1.54
C LEU A 160 -10.42 -12.77 1.39
N PRO A 161 -11.43 -13.23 2.16
CA PRO A 161 -12.68 -12.50 2.30
C PRO A 161 -12.43 -11.06 2.77
N PRO A 162 -13.38 -10.13 2.54
CA PRO A 162 -13.29 -8.79 3.12
C PRO A 162 -13.15 -8.86 4.64
N VAL A 163 -12.31 -7.98 5.21
CA VAL A 163 -12.25 -7.82 6.68
C VAL A 163 -13.60 -7.36 7.21
N PRO A 164 -13.91 -7.61 8.50
CA PRO A 164 -15.08 -7.07 9.16
C PRO A 164 -15.18 -5.55 8.99
N GLU A 165 -16.39 -5.02 9.02
CA GLU A 165 -16.61 -3.57 8.91
C GLU A 165 -15.84 -2.83 10.01
N CYS A 166 -14.98 -1.90 9.61
CA CYS A 166 -14.14 -1.13 10.51
C CYS A 166 -13.67 0.16 9.83
N TRP A 167 -13.07 1.02 10.63
CA TRP A 167 -12.48 2.28 10.20
C TRP A 167 -11.00 2.34 10.60
N PHE A 168 -10.23 3.05 9.80
CA PHE A 168 -8.81 3.29 10.07
C PHE A 168 -8.57 4.78 10.28
N THR A 169 -7.82 5.13 11.32
CA THR A 169 -7.15 6.43 11.41
C THR A 169 -5.67 6.21 11.18
N VAL A 170 -5.12 6.81 10.14
CA VAL A 170 -3.71 6.70 9.76
C VAL A 170 -3.02 8.02 10.09
N VAL A 171 -1.91 7.95 10.80
CA VAL A 171 -1.09 9.10 11.20
C VAL A 171 0.31 8.93 10.65
N MET A 172 0.78 9.91 9.89
CA MET A 172 2.15 9.95 9.36
C MET A 172 2.95 11.00 10.12
N PRO A 173 4.08 10.63 10.76
CA PRO A 173 5.04 11.59 11.29
C PRO A 173 5.63 12.50 10.21
N ASP A 174 6.31 13.59 10.61
CA ASP A 174 6.95 14.53 9.66
C ASP A 174 8.25 13.97 9.03
N TYR A 175 8.53 12.69 9.23
CA TYR A 175 9.66 11.95 8.64
C TYR A 175 9.19 10.62 8.06
N GLY A 176 9.96 10.06 7.13
CA GLY A 176 9.72 8.74 6.55
C GLY A 176 10.83 7.75 6.87
N VAL A 177 10.53 6.47 6.84
CA VAL A 177 11.49 5.38 7.02
C VAL A 177 11.87 4.78 5.66
N SER A 178 13.14 4.41 5.53
CA SER A 178 13.66 3.68 4.36
C SER A 178 13.44 2.18 4.57
N THR A 179 12.75 1.52 3.64
CA THR A 179 12.51 0.07 3.74
C THR A 179 13.81 -0.74 3.86
N PRO A 180 14.86 -0.50 3.05
CA PRO A 180 16.14 -1.19 3.24
C PRO A 180 16.78 -0.96 4.61
N GLU A 181 16.67 0.27 5.16
CA GLU A 181 17.20 0.59 6.49
C GLU A 181 16.44 -0.11 7.61
N ALA A 182 15.10 -0.23 7.50
CA ALA A 182 14.28 -0.94 8.45
C ALA A 182 14.62 -2.44 8.52
N PHE A 183 14.76 -3.10 7.36
CA PHE A 183 15.19 -4.50 7.31
C PHE A 183 16.63 -4.69 7.80
N ALA A 184 17.57 -3.83 7.42
CA ALA A 184 18.93 -3.88 7.93
C ALA A 184 19.00 -3.64 9.45
N ALA A 185 18.07 -2.88 10.02
CA ALA A 185 17.96 -2.74 11.46
C ALA A 185 17.38 -4.00 12.10
N TYR A 186 16.36 -4.61 11.48
CA TYR A 186 15.84 -5.92 11.91
C TYR A 186 16.93 -6.99 11.95
N ASP A 187 17.77 -7.07 10.92
CA ASP A 187 18.89 -8.03 10.87
C ASP A 187 19.89 -7.88 12.03
N ARG A 188 20.03 -6.65 12.55
CA ARG A 188 20.97 -6.38 13.65
C ARG A 188 20.40 -6.68 15.02
N VAL A 189 19.11 -6.41 15.24
CA VAL A 189 18.54 -6.44 16.60
C VAL A 189 17.37 -7.42 16.75
N GLY A 190 16.81 -7.92 15.64
CA GLY A 190 15.62 -8.76 15.66
C GLY A 190 14.37 -8.00 16.09
N SER A 191 13.35 -8.75 16.43
CA SER A 191 12.09 -8.25 17.01
C SER A 191 11.53 -9.27 17.99
N SER A 192 10.80 -8.79 19.01
CA SER A 192 9.99 -9.63 19.90
C SER A 192 8.56 -9.80 19.38
N ILE A 193 8.18 -9.05 18.33
CA ILE A 193 6.84 -9.05 17.75
C ILE A 193 6.79 -10.04 16.59
N HIS A 194 6.06 -11.13 16.79
CA HIS A 194 5.80 -12.14 15.76
C HIS A 194 4.28 -12.39 15.65
N PRO A 195 3.56 -11.64 14.79
CA PRO A 195 2.12 -11.81 14.62
C PRO A 195 1.77 -13.15 13.98
N ASP A 196 0.67 -13.76 14.43
CA ASP A 196 0.14 -14.97 13.81
C ASP A 196 -0.79 -14.63 12.64
N CYS A 197 -0.23 -14.60 11.42
CA CYS A 197 -0.99 -14.34 10.19
C CYS A 197 -2.01 -15.44 9.89
N GLY A 198 -1.80 -16.66 10.38
CA GLY A 198 -2.75 -17.76 10.26
C GLY A 198 -3.99 -17.55 11.13
N ALA A 199 -3.79 -17.17 12.40
CA ALA A 199 -4.87 -16.78 13.29
C ALA A 199 -5.64 -15.57 12.76
N GLN A 200 -4.93 -14.59 12.19
CA GLN A 200 -5.56 -13.43 11.57
C GLN A 200 -6.39 -13.80 10.34
N GLU A 201 -5.92 -14.69 9.46
CA GLU A 201 -6.71 -15.25 8.35
C GLU A 201 -7.98 -15.96 8.85
N ALA A 202 -7.88 -16.76 9.93
CA ALA A 202 -9.02 -17.43 10.53
C ALA A 202 -10.06 -16.42 11.07
N ALA A 203 -9.62 -15.37 11.75
CA ALA A 203 -10.46 -14.30 12.26
C ALA A 203 -11.19 -13.54 11.13
N ILE A 204 -10.49 -13.24 10.01
CA ILE A 204 -11.09 -12.63 8.83
C ILE A 204 -12.20 -13.53 8.25
N ARG A 205 -11.95 -14.82 8.13
CA ARG A 205 -12.94 -15.78 7.63
C ARG A 205 -14.15 -15.94 8.54
N ALA A 206 -13.95 -15.78 9.85
CA ALA A 206 -15.02 -15.82 10.84
C ALA A 206 -15.80 -14.49 10.94
N GLY A 207 -15.28 -13.40 10.34
CA GLY A 207 -15.87 -12.06 10.49
C GLY A 207 -15.65 -11.46 11.89
N ASP A 208 -14.63 -11.90 12.61
CA ASP A 208 -14.33 -11.48 13.99
C ASP A 208 -13.26 -10.40 14.02
N LEU A 209 -13.70 -9.15 14.27
CA LEU A 209 -12.82 -7.99 14.35
C LEU A 209 -11.90 -8.03 15.57
N ASP A 210 -12.37 -8.56 16.70
CA ASP A 210 -11.57 -8.62 17.92
C ASP A 210 -10.43 -9.62 17.79
N ALA A 211 -10.72 -10.81 17.30
CA ALA A 211 -9.70 -11.82 17.02
C ALA A 211 -8.70 -11.34 15.95
N LEU A 212 -9.17 -10.64 14.90
CA LEU A 212 -8.31 -10.02 13.89
C LEU A 212 -7.34 -9.01 14.52
N CYS A 213 -7.86 -8.14 15.38
CA CYS A 213 -7.06 -7.11 16.06
C CYS A 213 -6.12 -7.71 17.11
N ALA A 214 -6.51 -8.79 17.78
CA ALA A 214 -5.65 -9.49 18.75
C ALA A 214 -4.45 -10.17 18.09
N ALA A 215 -4.61 -10.67 16.84
CA ALA A 215 -3.54 -11.27 16.06
C ALA A 215 -2.71 -10.25 15.25
N ALA A 216 -3.00 -8.94 15.36
CA ALA A 216 -2.30 -7.89 14.63
C ALA A 216 -0.93 -7.59 15.24
N GLY A 217 0.06 -7.31 14.38
CA GLY A 217 1.40 -6.94 14.80
C GLY A 217 2.33 -6.65 13.62
N ASN A 218 3.50 -6.08 13.90
CA ASN A 218 4.49 -5.78 12.88
C ASN A 218 5.90 -5.98 13.42
N ALA A 219 6.60 -7.00 12.92
CA ALA A 219 7.95 -7.35 13.34
C ALA A 219 8.98 -6.22 13.11
N LEU A 220 8.73 -5.30 12.18
CA LEU A 220 9.62 -4.17 11.93
C LEU A 220 9.39 -2.98 12.88
N GLU A 221 8.33 -3.01 13.71
CA GLU A 221 7.95 -1.84 14.54
C GLU A 221 9.02 -1.47 15.55
N GLU A 222 9.63 -2.45 16.20
CA GLU A 222 10.63 -2.20 17.26
C GLU A 222 11.98 -1.70 16.73
N CYS A 223 12.31 -2.04 15.48
CA CYS A 223 13.63 -1.76 14.90
C CYS A 223 13.64 -0.68 13.81
N SER A 224 12.47 -0.22 13.34
CA SER A 224 12.35 0.70 12.20
C SER A 224 12.96 2.09 12.40
N GLY A 225 13.23 2.49 13.66
CA GLY A 225 13.66 3.85 14.02
C GLY A 225 12.54 4.91 13.98
N ALA A 226 11.29 4.49 13.83
CA ALA A 226 10.13 5.39 13.88
C ALA A 226 9.80 5.83 15.30
N THR A 227 10.35 6.94 15.74
CA THR A 227 10.34 7.42 17.15
C THR A 227 8.95 7.83 17.65
N ASP A 228 8.04 8.24 16.76
CA ASP A 228 6.67 8.67 17.16
C ASP A 228 5.67 7.50 17.31
N THR A 229 6.06 6.27 16.95
CA THR A 229 5.16 5.10 16.94
C THR A 229 4.44 4.91 18.27
N GLY A 230 5.16 4.93 19.38
CA GLY A 230 4.58 4.76 20.72
C GLY A 230 3.57 5.85 21.07
N ALA A 231 3.89 7.11 20.79
CA ALA A 231 3.03 8.25 21.08
C ALA A 231 1.76 8.23 20.23
N ILE A 232 1.87 7.88 18.93
CA ILE A 232 0.72 7.77 18.05
C ILE A 232 -0.19 6.62 18.47
N LYS A 233 0.37 5.44 18.78
CA LYS A 233 -0.38 4.27 19.27
C LYS A 233 -1.14 4.59 20.56
N ALA A 234 -0.51 5.27 21.50
CA ALA A 234 -1.14 5.68 22.75
C ALA A 234 -2.35 6.60 22.48
N LEU A 235 -2.17 7.65 21.66
CA LEU A 235 -3.25 8.56 21.29
C LEU A 235 -4.41 7.84 20.61
N LEU A 236 -4.13 6.94 19.64
CA LEU A 236 -5.18 6.22 18.94
C LEU A 236 -5.97 5.30 19.87
N ARG A 237 -5.30 4.61 20.80
CA ARG A 237 -5.93 3.76 21.83
C ARG A 237 -6.76 4.58 22.83
N GLU A 238 -6.27 5.72 23.27
CA GLU A 238 -7.00 6.65 24.15
C GLU A 238 -8.34 7.08 23.51
N HIS A 239 -8.39 7.15 22.18
CA HIS A 239 -9.59 7.51 21.41
C HIS A 239 -10.40 6.29 20.91
N GLY A 240 -10.18 5.11 21.50
CA GLY A 240 -11.01 3.93 21.26
C GLY A 240 -10.56 3.02 20.12
N ALA A 241 -9.31 3.11 19.64
CA ALA A 241 -8.79 2.12 18.72
C ALA A 241 -8.73 0.73 19.38
N VAL A 242 -9.30 -0.28 18.74
CA VAL A 242 -9.26 -1.68 19.17
C VAL A 242 -7.81 -2.18 19.15
N THR A 243 -7.07 -1.81 18.11
CA THR A 243 -5.62 -2.00 18.03
C THR A 243 -4.95 -0.83 17.30
N ALA A 244 -3.65 -0.64 17.54
CA ALA A 244 -2.86 0.35 16.82
C ALA A 244 -1.44 -0.16 16.60
N LEU A 245 -0.94 -0.04 15.35
CA LEU A 245 0.38 -0.52 14.95
C LEU A 245 0.94 0.27 13.77
N MET A 246 2.24 0.15 13.56
CA MET A 246 2.94 0.69 12.39
C MET A 246 2.64 -0.15 11.14
N THR A 247 2.51 0.45 9.97
CA THR A 247 2.32 -0.28 8.71
C THR A 247 3.62 -0.40 7.93
N GLY A 248 3.89 -1.60 7.39
CA GLY A 248 5.10 -1.88 6.60
C GLY A 248 6.37 -1.54 7.36
N SER A 249 7.34 -0.96 6.68
CA SER A 249 8.59 -0.46 7.29
C SER A 249 8.42 0.85 8.06
N GLY A 250 7.22 1.42 8.07
CA GLY A 250 6.93 2.72 8.70
C GLY A 250 7.14 3.89 7.70
N ALA A 251 7.01 5.14 8.14
CA ALA A 251 6.77 5.54 9.54
C ALA A 251 5.27 5.69 9.90
N ALA A 252 4.33 5.44 8.98
CA ALA A 252 2.91 5.61 9.28
C ALA A 252 2.43 4.58 10.31
N VAL A 253 1.59 5.05 11.24
CA VAL A 253 0.92 4.25 12.27
C VAL A 253 -0.57 4.37 12.06
N PHE A 254 -1.31 3.28 12.23
CA PHE A 254 -2.76 3.31 12.13
C PHE A 254 -3.43 2.67 13.34
N GLY A 255 -4.67 3.09 13.60
CA GLY A 255 -5.57 2.45 14.54
C GLY A 255 -6.77 1.89 13.82
N VAL A 256 -7.31 0.79 14.34
CA VAL A 256 -8.54 0.14 13.89
C VAL A 256 -9.68 0.52 14.81
N PHE A 257 -10.79 0.99 14.27
CA PHE A 257 -11.96 1.47 15.02
C PHE A 257 -13.22 0.76 14.55
N ARG A 258 -14.18 0.58 15.48
CA ARG A 258 -15.47 -0.05 15.17
C ARG A 258 -16.42 0.87 14.45
N ASP A 259 -16.27 2.19 14.66
CA ASP A 259 -17.17 3.20 14.09
C ASP A 259 -16.41 4.43 13.59
N GLU A 260 -17.08 5.16 12.68
CA GLU A 260 -16.52 6.35 12.05
C GLU A 260 -16.30 7.50 13.04
N GLY A 261 -17.21 7.64 14.02
CA GLY A 261 -17.16 8.73 14.98
C GLY A 261 -15.89 8.69 15.82
N ALA A 262 -15.54 7.51 16.36
CA ALA A 262 -14.32 7.29 17.11
C ALA A 262 -13.07 7.50 16.25
N ALA A 263 -13.05 6.96 15.01
CA ALA A 263 -11.96 7.17 14.07
C ALA A 263 -11.73 8.65 13.75
N ARG A 264 -12.80 9.42 13.49
CA ARG A 264 -12.72 10.86 13.23
C ARG A 264 -12.29 11.67 14.45
N ALA A 265 -12.73 11.30 15.65
CA ALA A 265 -12.31 11.94 16.90
C ALA A 265 -10.79 11.73 17.12
N ALA A 266 -10.30 10.51 16.93
CA ALA A 266 -8.88 10.19 16.99
C ALA A 266 -8.07 10.99 15.94
N ALA A 267 -8.57 11.08 14.71
CA ALA A 267 -7.93 11.86 13.66
C ALA A 267 -7.87 13.36 14.01
N GLN A 268 -8.93 13.91 14.58
CA GLN A 268 -8.97 15.31 15.01
C GLN A 268 -7.96 15.58 16.13
N ALA A 269 -7.85 14.68 17.10
CA ALA A 269 -6.85 14.78 18.16
C ALA A 269 -5.41 14.69 17.60
N ALA A 270 -5.17 13.74 16.69
CA ALA A 270 -3.85 13.55 16.07
C ALA A 270 -3.42 14.76 15.23
N LYS A 271 -4.32 15.43 14.53
CA LYS A 271 -4.03 16.64 13.73
C LYS A 271 -3.48 17.82 14.53
N ARG A 272 -3.61 17.80 15.86
CA ARG A 272 -3.00 18.83 16.72
C ARG A 272 -1.47 18.71 16.78
N ARG A 273 -0.94 17.53 16.46
CA ARG A 273 0.51 17.23 16.56
C ARG A 273 1.11 16.82 15.21
N TRP A 274 0.38 16.07 14.36
CA TRP A 274 0.86 15.59 13.08
C TRP A 274 0.04 16.15 11.93
N LYS A 275 0.71 16.58 10.87
CA LYS A 275 0.05 17.26 9.73
C LYS A 275 -0.68 16.31 8.79
N GLN A 276 -0.17 15.09 8.66
CA GLN A 276 -0.69 14.09 7.71
C GLN A 276 -1.49 13.03 8.47
N VAL A 277 -2.81 13.24 8.57
CA VAL A 277 -3.74 12.34 9.25
C VAL A 277 -4.94 12.07 8.36
N TYR A 278 -5.25 10.81 8.18
CA TYR A 278 -6.27 10.33 7.26
C TYR A 278 -7.25 9.41 8.00
N VAL A 279 -8.53 9.46 7.58
CA VAL A 279 -9.54 8.46 7.97
C VAL A 279 -9.89 7.68 6.72
N ALA A 280 -9.91 6.36 6.81
CA ALA A 280 -10.16 5.47 5.70
C ALA A 280 -10.96 4.24 6.14
N GLN A 281 -11.51 3.53 5.17
CA GLN A 281 -12.17 2.23 5.34
C GLN A 281 -11.41 1.16 4.54
N PRO A 282 -11.66 -0.14 4.81
CA PRO A 282 -11.24 -1.21 3.92
C PRO A 282 -11.79 -0.99 2.50
N ASP A 283 -10.92 -1.10 1.49
CA ASP A 283 -11.32 -1.15 0.08
C ASP A 283 -11.30 -2.60 -0.41
N ARG A 284 -12.27 -2.96 -1.24
CA ARG A 284 -12.44 -4.32 -1.77
C ARG A 284 -11.70 -4.57 -3.08
N GLY A 285 -11.15 -3.53 -3.72
CA GLY A 285 -10.49 -3.62 -5.01
C GLY A 285 -9.12 -2.99 -5.03
N GLY A 286 -8.39 -3.25 -6.12
CA GLY A 286 -7.12 -2.62 -6.42
C GLY A 286 -7.24 -1.39 -7.33
N ALA A 287 -6.18 -1.13 -8.08
CA ALA A 287 -6.18 -0.06 -9.08
C ALA A 287 -7.29 -0.26 -10.10
N ARG A 288 -8.10 0.77 -10.35
CA ARG A 288 -9.28 0.69 -11.22
C ARG A 288 -9.55 2.00 -11.93
N VAL A 289 -10.09 1.89 -13.13
CA VAL A 289 -10.53 3.06 -13.90
C VAL A 289 -11.67 3.75 -13.14
N SER A 290 -11.51 5.05 -12.94
CA SER A 290 -12.57 5.90 -12.39
C SER A 290 -13.61 6.16 -13.49
N ARG A 291 -14.81 5.67 -13.29
CA ARG A 291 -15.97 5.92 -14.14
C ARG A 291 -16.69 7.20 -13.76
#